data_3f29900bc2f3a2d2b63d4a073cef31cd
#
_entry.id   3f29900bc2f3a2d2b63d4a073cef31cd
#
_cell.length_a   1.000
_cell.length_b   1.000
_cell.length_c   1.000
_cell.angle_alpha   90.00
_cell.angle_beta   90.00
_cell.angle_gamma   90.00
#
_symmetry.space_group_name_H-M   'P 1'
#
loop_
_entity.id
_entity.type
_entity.pdbx_description
1 polymer ?
#
loop_
_entity_poly.entity_id
_entity_poly.type
_entity_poly.pdbx_seq_one_letter_code
_entity_poly.pdbx_strand_id
1 'polypeptide(L)'
;TIVNELRGQLFGIPDLRAFAIMIQGLGGRLAKPLQVVIGGSSYEELAQWRDIILTKARENPGLLGIDSDYEETKPQLNLKVDTDRLADLEINLNDVGRSLETLLSQRAITTFLKEGEEYDVILEAEKDMKTSPDQLDHIFVRSNKTKELIALANVIQMSETSRAPSLNRYDRLRSITIESNLAPGYSLGEALTYIQNLIETELPETAKINFKGTSKEFTESQGDIYFAFLLAVAVIFLVLAAQFESFLDPMTIILTVPLAILGAVLGLLVTQGTMNLYSQIGVIMLIGLASKNGILIVEFANQLRDEGQSVKDAVLNATRIRLRPILMTAFSTAFGALPLILTSGAGSESRITIGVVIFFGTMVSTVLTMIVIPVAYTMLAPYSSASNAREKQIEKLEESLGYQQ
;
A
#
# COMPACT_ATOMS: atom_id res chain seq x y z
N THR A 1 -18.32 11.50 -10.14
CA THR A 1 -17.33 11.11 -11.14
C THR A 1 -17.91 10.05 -12.07
N ILE A 2 -17.41 9.89 -13.30
CA ILE A 2 -17.89 8.99 -14.36
C ILE A 2 -18.14 7.55 -13.85
N VAL A 3 -17.27 7.02 -12.99
CA VAL A 3 -17.40 5.65 -12.43
C VAL A 3 -18.64 5.50 -11.53
N ASN A 4 -18.94 6.50 -10.70
CA ASN A 4 -20.11 6.45 -9.82
C ASN A 4 -21.42 6.59 -10.61
N GLU A 5 -21.38 7.37 -11.68
CA GLU A 5 -22.51 7.55 -12.62
C GLU A 5 -22.76 6.28 -13.43
N LEU A 6 -21.71 5.63 -13.94
CA LEU A 6 -21.79 4.34 -14.61
C LEU A 6 -22.24 3.22 -13.68
N ARG A 7 -21.79 3.20 -12.41
CA ARG A 7 -22.29 2.22 -11.42
C ARG A 7 -23.78 2.30 -11.25
N GLY A 8 -24.35 3.52 -11.11
CA GLY A 8 -25.80 3.71 -10.99
C GLY A 8 -26.57 3.17 -12.19
N GLN A 9 -26.05 3.37 -13.40
CA GLN A 9 -26.68 2.88 -14.64
C GLN A 9 -26.55 1.35 -14.80
N LEU A 10 -25.42 0.77 -14.42
CA LEU A 10 -25.16 -0.68 -14.52
C LEU A 10 -25.97 -1.48 -13.50
N PHE A 11 -26.22 -0.96 -12.31
CA PHE A 11 -27.08 -1.61 -11.31
C PHE A 11 -28.56 -1.67 -11.71
N GLY A 12 -28.98 -0.87 -12.69
CA GLY A 12 -30.35 -0.85 -13.20
C GLY A 12 -30.65 -1.93 -14.26
N ILE A 13 -29.66 -2.72 -14.70
CA ILE A 13 -29.85 -3.75 -15.72
C ILE A 13 -30.21 -5.07 -15.02
N PRO A 14 -31.44 -5.61 -15.21
CA PRO A 14 -31.82 -6.88 -14.61
C PRO A 14 -30.95 -8.02 -15.15
N ASP A 15 -30.66 -8.99 -14.31
CA ASP A 15 -29.90 -10.20 -14.59
C ASP A 15 -28.41 -10.01 -15.00
N LEU A 16 -27.86 -8.77 -14.89
CA LEU A 16 -26.47 -8.49 -15.17
C LEU A 16 -25.77 -7.92 -13.94
N ARG A 17 -24.67 -8.54 -13.51
CA ARG A 17 -23.75 -7.98 -12.53
C ARG A 17 -22.55 -7.37 -13.23
N ALA A 18 -22.63 -6.08 -13.56
CA ALA A 18 -21.55 -5.33 -14.18
C ALA A 18 -20.97 -4.29 -13.21
N PHE A 19 -19.66 -4.19 -13.16
CA PHE A 19 -18.97 -3.26 -12.28
C PHE A 19 -18.05 -2.37 -13.10
N ALA A 20 -18.22 -1.05 -12.96
CA ALA A 20 -17.25 -0.10 -13.47
C ALA A 20 -16.07 -0.02 -12.50
N ILE A 21 -14.86 -0.34 -12.96
CA ILE A 21 -13.64 -0.39 -12.16
C ILE A 21 -12.64 0.62 -12.72
N MET A 22 -12.03 1.42 -11.83
CA MET A 22 -10.89 2.24 -12.20
C MET A 22 -9.61 1.41 -12.16
N ILE A 23 -8.86 1.40 -13.25
CA ILE A 23 -7.49 0.88 -13.26
C ILE A 23 -6.62 1.93 -12.58
N GLN A 24 -6.07 1.60 -11.41
CA GLN A 24 -5.12 2.47 -10.73
C GLN A 24 -3.81 2.51 -11.54
N GLY A 25 -3.29 3.72 -11.78
CA GLY A 25 -2.10 3.96 -12.58
C GLY A 25 -0.84 3.32 -11.97
N LEU A 26 0.11 2.90 -12.81
CA LEU A 26 1.36 2.21 -12.49
C LEU A 26 1.16 0.77 -11.96
N GLY A 27 0.92 -0.14 -12.89
CA GLY A 27 0.92 -1.58 -12.61
C GLY A 27 -0.24 -2.38 -13.23
N GLY A 28 -1.25 -1.74 -13.79
CA GLY A 28 -2.22 -2.34 -14.73
C GLY A 28 -3.04 -3.53 -14.23
N ARG A 29 -3.05 -3.87 -12.94
CA ARG A 29 -3.91 -4.92 -12.39
C ARG A 29 -5.11 -4.32 -11.67
N LEU A 30 -6.27 -4.93 -11.87
CA LEU A 30 -7.54 -4.69 -11.17
C LEU A 30 -7.44 -5.17 -9.70
N ALA A 31 -6.44 -4.69 -8.97
CA ALA A 31 -6.21 -5.11 -7.61
C ALA A 31 -6.93 -4.15 -6.64
N LYS A 32 -7.66 -4.72 -5.69
CA LYS A 32 -8.29 -3.94 -4.62
C LYS A 32 -7.19 -3.36 -3.71
N PRO A 33 -7.39 -2.18 -3.10
CA PRO A 33 -6.35 -1.53 -2.28
C PRO A 33 -5.97 -2.33 -1.03
N LEU A 34 -6.93 -2.96 -0.36
CA LEU A 34 -6.67 -3.87 0.74
C LEU A 34 -6.39 -5.27 0.18
N GLN A 35 -5.20 -5.79 0.44
CA GLN A 35 -4.77 -7.14 0.05
C GLN A 35 -3.98 -7.77 1.20
N VAL A 36 -4.60 -8.74 1.87
CA VAL A 36 -4.01 -9.48 2.99
C VAL A 36 -3.85 -10.93 2.59
N VAL A 37 -2.65 -11.45 2.72
CA VAL A 37 -2.29 -12.83 2.39
C VAL A 37 -2.21 -13.64 3.67
N ILE A 38 -2.98 -14.72 3.74
CA ILE A 38 -2.96 -15.65 4.86
C ILE A 38 -2.30 -16.93 4.39
N GLY A 39 -1.20 -17.30 5.04
CA GLY A 39 -0.45 -18.53 4.79
C GLY A 39 -0.79 -19.61 5.80
N GLY A 40 -0.92 -20.86 5.33
CA GLY A 40 -1.24 -22.02 6.17
C GLY A 40 -0.65 -23.32 5.65
N SER A 41 -0.94 -24.42 6.38
CA SER A 41 -0.41 -25.75 6.08
C SER A 41 -1.18 -26.48 4.98
N SER A 42 -2.51 -26.31 4.93
CA SER A 42 -3.40 -26.90 3.93
C SER A 42 -4.41 -25.91 3.39
N TYR A 43 -4.98 -26.18 2.19
CA TYR A 43 -6.02 -25.33 1.63
C TYR A 43 -7.37 -25.52 2.32
N GLU A 44 -7.62 -26.67 2.91
CA GLU A 44 -8.81 -26.95 3.71
C GLU A 44 -8.86 -26.06 4.97
N GLU A 45 -7.72 -25.96 5.66
CA GLU A 45 -7.54 -25.08 6.81
C GLU A 45 -7.70 -23.59 6.39
N LEU A 46 -7.06 -23.21 5.29
CA LEU A 46 -7.15 -21.86 4.74
C LEU A 46 -8.59 -21.50 4.33
N ALA A 47 -9.36 -22.43 3.79
CA ALA A 47 -10.77 -22.22 3.45
C ALA A 47 -11.62 -21.93 4.69
N GLN A 48 -11.40 -22.66 5.79
CA GLN A 48 -12.08 -22.40 7.07
C GLN A 48 -11.73 -21.00 7.61
N TRP A 49 -10.45 -20.64 7.60
CA TRP A 49 -9.98 -19.32 8.03
C TRP A 49 -10.56 -18.20 7.16
N ARG A 50 -10.59 -18.39 5.83
CA ARG A 50 -11.27 -17.48 4.90
C ARG A 50 -12.70 -17.20 5.33
N ASP A 51 -13.48 -18.25 5.59
CA ASP A 51 -14.91 -18.12 5.90
C ASP A 51 -15.13 -17.36 7.21
N ILE A 52 -14.30 -17.61 8.23
CA ILE A 52 -14.32 -16.88 9.50
C ILE A 52 -14.05 -15.38 9.24
N ILE A 53 -12.96 -15.08 8.54
CA ILE A 53 -12.55 -13.69 8.27
C ILE A 53 -13.58 -12.97 7.41
N LEU A 54 -14.04 -13.58 6.30
CA LEU A 54 -15.04 -12.95 5.43
C LEU A 54 -16.36 -12.67 6.15
N THR A 55 -16.81 -13.57 7.02
CA THR A 55 -18.04 -13.39 7.79
C THR A 55 -17.95 -12.18 8.71
N LYS A 56 -16.88 -12.09 9.49
CA LYS A 56 -16.70 -10.98 10.45
C LYS A 56 -16.31 -9.66 9.77
N ALA A 57 -15.49 -9.72 8.73
CA ALA A 57 -15.07 -8.52 8.03
C ALA A 57 -16.21 -7.86 7.24
N ARG A 58 -17.25 -8.61 6.85
CA ARG A 58 -18.48 -8.04 6.25
C ARG A 58 -19.29 -7.17 7.21
N GLU A 59 -19.09 -7.32 8.51
CA GLU A 59 -19.73 -6.47 9.52
C GLU A 59 -19.14 -5.06 9.57
N ASN A 60 -17.93 -4.87 9.03
CA ASN A 60 -17.27 -3.57 8.98
C ASN A 60 -17.74 -2.76 7.75
N PRO A 61 -18.49 -1.66 7.94
CA PRO A 61 -18.98 -0.83 6.83
C PRO A 61 -17.88 -0.11 6.05
N GLY A 62 -16.67 -0.03 6.60
CA GLY A 62 -15.49 0.53 5.93
C GLY A 62 -14.91 -0.37 4.83
N LEU A 63 -15.27 -1.66 4.82
CA LEU A 63 -14.79 -2.65 3.84
C LEU A 63 -15.87 -2.92 2.80
N LEU A 64 -15.61 -2.60 1.54
CA LEU A 64 -16.56 -2.75 0.44
C LEU A 64 -16.16 -3.90 -0.49
N GLY A 65 -17.08 -4.85 -0.66
CA GLY A 65 -16.88 -5.97 -1.59
C GLY A 65 -15.67 -6.82 -1.20
N ILE A 66 -15.61 -7.17 0.08
CA ILE A 66 -14.56 -8.09 0.59
C ILE A 66 -14.75 -9.46 -0.02
N ASP A 67 -13.65 -10.05 -0.48
CA ASP A 67 -13.62 -11.27 -1.25
C ASP A 67 -12.28 -12.01 -1.09
N SER A 68 -12.19 -13.22 -1.63
CA SER A 68 -10.98 -14.03 -1.60
C SER A 68 -10.61 -14.53 -2.99
N ASP A 69 -9.32 -14.68 -3.27
CA ASP A 69 -8.80 -15.31 -4.49
C ASP A 69 -8.95 -16.84 -4.49
N TYR A 70 -9.43 -17.43 -3.39
CA TYR A 70 -9.67 -18.85 -3.24
C TYR A 70 -11.16 -19.12 -3.07
N GLU A 71 -11.80 -19.57 -4.14
CA GLU A 71 -13.19 -20.01 -4.16
C GLU A 71 -13.28 -21.39 -4.82
N GLU A 72 -13.96 -22.32 -4.19
CA GLU A 72 -14.18 -23.67 -4.71
C GLU A 72 -15.37 -23.69 -5.67
N THR A 73 -15.26 -22.95 -6.77
CA THR A 73 -16.34 -22.74 -7.76
C THR A 73 -16.22 -23.61 -9.00
N LYS A 74 -15.05 -24.22 -9.23
CA LYS A 74 -14.82 -25.04 -10.42
C LYS A 74 -15.31 -26.47 -10.19
N PRO A 75 -16.39 -26.92 -10.85
CA PRO A 75 -16.82 -28.30 -10.75
C PRO A 75 -15.74 -29.22 -11.34
N GLN A 76 -15.43 -30.28 -10.62
CA GLN A 76 -14.48 -31.31 -11.03
C GLN A 76 -15.07 -32.68 -10.81
N LEU A 77 -14.81 -33.56 -11.77
CA LEU A 77 -15.10 -34.97 -11.64
C LEU A 77 -13.87 -35.69 -11.06
N ASN A 78 -13.99 -36.20 -9.85
CA ASN A 78 -12.95 -36.99 -9.22
C ASN A 78 -13.18 -38.48 -9.52
N LEU A 79 -12.21 -39.09 -10.22
CA LEU A 79 -12.24 -40.50 -10.58
C LEU A 79 -11.32 -41.28 -9.63
N LYS A 80 -11.90 -42.07 -8.75
CA LYS A 80 -11.15 -42.94 -7.84
C LYS A 80 -11.16 -44.35 -8.42
N VAL A 81 -10.00 -44.86 -8.76
CA VAL A 81 -9.84 -46.20 -9.33
C VAL A 81 -9.87 -47.23 -8.19
N ASP A 82 -10.66 -48.28 -8.34
CA ASP A 82 -10.73 -49.41 -7.43
C ASP A 82 -9.61 -50.42 -7.80
N THR A 83 -8.51 -50.34 -7.08
CA THR A 83 -7.31 -51.16 -7.35
C THR A 83 -7.54 -52.66 -7.15
N ASP A 84 -8.43 -53.02 -6.22
CA ASP A 84 -8.72 -54.43 -5.90
C ASP A 84 -9.52 -55.06 -7.05
N ARG A 85 -10.52 -54.38 -7.56
CA ARG A 85 -11.26 -54.79 -8.75
C ARG A 85 -10.40 -54.85 -10.01
N LEU A 86 -9.44 -53.89 -10.17
CA LEU A 86 -8.49 -53.96 -11.29
C LEU A 86 -7.66 -55.26 -11.23
N ALA A 87 -7.19 -55.63 -10.01
CA ALA A 87 -6.40 -56.85 -9.80
C ALA A 87 -7.23 -58.10 -10.12
N ASP A 88 -8.48 -58.18 -9.64
CA ASP A 88 -9.36 -59.30 -9.85
C ASP A 88 -9.67 -59.54 -11.35
N LEU A 89 -9.82 -58.44 -12.08
CA LEU A 89 -10.11 -58.42 -13.51
C LEU A 89 -8.85 -58.48 -14.40
N GLU A 90 -7.66 -58.50 -13.78
CA GLU A 90 -6.36 -58.40 -14.47
C GLU A 90 -6.31 -57.24 -15.51
N ILE A 91 -6.83 -56.04 -15.09
CA ILE A 91 -6.77 -54.82 -15.87
C ILE A 91 -5.57 -54.00 -15.40
N ASN A 92 -4.74 -53.54 -16.31
CA ASN A 92 -3.60 -52.71 -15.97
C ASN A 92 -4.06 -51.25 -15.75
N LEU A 93 -3.62 -50.65 -14.65
CA LEU A 93 -3.89 -49.24 -14.32
C LEU A 93 -3.44 -48.29 -15.45
N ASN A 94 -2.32 -48.62 -16.12
CA ASN A 94 -1.86 -47.83 -17.30
C ASN A 94 -2.84 -47.84 -18.44
N ASP A 95 -3.54 -48.98 -18.67
CA ASP A 95 -4.53 -49.08 -19.77
C ASP A 95 -5.77 -48.23 -19.43
N VAL A 96 -6.19 -48.19 -18.16
CA VAL A 96 -7.24 -47.30 -17.71
C VAL A 96 -6.85 -45.82 -17.90
N GLY A 97 -5.64 -45.46 -17.47
CA GLY A 97 -5.13 -44.09 -17.64
C GLY A 97 -5.03 -43.69 -19.11
N ARG A 98 -4.49 -44.56 -19.96
CA ARG A 98 -4.39 -44.30 -21.40
C ARG A 98 -5.74 -44.15 -22.07
N SER A 99 -6.73 -44.96 -21.70
CA SER A 99 -8.08 -44.86 -22.27
C SER A 99 -8.74 -43.53 -21.89
N LEU A 100 -8.64 -43.13 -20.61
CA LEU A 100 -9.13 -41.83 -20.15
C LEU A 100 -8.41 -40.65 -20.83
N GLU A 101 -7.08 -40.71 -20.90
CA GLU A 101 -6.27 -39.71 -21.58
C GLU A 101 -6.66 -39.57 -23.05
N THR A 102 -6.73 -40.69 -23.77
CA THR A 102 -7.05 -40.71 -25.21
C THR A 102 -8.43 -40.16 -25.47
N LEU A 103 -9.43 -40.56 -24.70
CA LEU A 103 -10.83 -40.21 -24.97
C LEU A 103 -11.19 -38.82 -24.44
N LEU A 104 -10.65 -38.38 -23.27
CA LEU A 104 -11.02 -37.13 -22.63
C LEU A 104 -10.04 -35.99 -22.93
N SER A 105 -8.73 -36.26 -23.05
CA SER A 105 -7.67 -35.24 -23.05
C SER A 105 -6.98 -35.00 -24.39
N GLN A 106 -7.45 -35.55 -25.51
CA GLN A 106 -6.84 -35.33 -26.82
C GLN A 106 -5.39 -35.83 -26.89
N ARG A 107 -5.18 -37.12 -27.11
CA ARG A 107 -3.84 -37.67 -27.16
C ARG A 107 -3.28 -37.66 -28.60
N ALA A 108 -2.09 -37.08 -28.76
CA ALA A 108 -1.30 -37.28 -29.96
C ALA A 108 -0.76 -38.73 -29.99
N ILE A 109 -1.22 -39.53 -30.93
CA ILE A 109 -0.86 -40.96 -31.05
C ILE A 109 0.29 -41.19 -32.03
N THR A 110 0.45 -40.37 -33.05
CA THR A 110 1.51 -40.38 -34.04
C THR A 110 1.59 -39.03 -34.75
N THR A 111 2.57 -38.89 -35.60
CA THR A 111 2.74 -37.72 -36.45
C THR A 111 2.73 -38.16 -37.92
N PHE A 112 2.38 -37.28 -38.86
CA PHE A 112 2.53 -37.47 -40.28
C PHE A 112 3.18 -36.27 -40.95
N LEU A 113 3.95 -36.54 -42.01
CA LEU A 113 4.60 -35.51 -42.79
C LEU A 113 3.70 -35.09 -43.96
N LYS A 114 3.46 -33.77 -44.07
CA LYS A 114 2.79 -33.17 -45.22
C LYS A 114 3.52 -31.90 -45.64
N GLU A 115 3.87 -31.83 -46.92
CA GLU A 115 4.57 -30.65 -47.49
C GLU A 115 5.86 -30.25 -46.78
N GLY A 116 6.55 -31.22 -46.13
CA GLY A 116 7.79 -30.99 -45.38
C GLY A 116 7.61 -30.54 -43.91
N GLU A 117 6.37 -30.43 -43.47
CA GLU A 117 6.03 -30.13 -42.06
C GLU A 117 5.42 -31.36 -41.37
N GLU A 118 5.70 -31.51 -40.05
CA GLU A 118 5.22 -32.60 -39.21
C GLU A 118 3.97 -32.18 -38.50
N TYR A 119 2.89 -32.97 -38.61
CA TYR A 119 1.58 -32.73 -38.00
C TYR A 119 1.24 -33.86 -37.03
N ASP A 120 0.72 -33.51 -35.87
CA ASP A 120 0.24 -34.46 -34.87
C ASP A 120 -1.10 -35.09 -35.31
N VAL A 121 -1.21 -36.41 -35.15
CA VAL A 121 -2.48 -37.14 -35.26
C VAL A 121 -3.08 -37.26 -33.87
N ILE A 122 -4.12 -36.47 -33.57
CA ILE A 122 -4.80 -36.45 -32.31
C ILE A 122 -6.01 -37.37 -32.33
N LEU A 123 -6.07 -38.28 -31.35
CA LEU A 123 -7.23 -39.13 -31.13
C LEU A 123 -8.01 -38.60 -29.89
N GLU A 124 -9.31 -38.40 -30.10
CA GLU A 124 -10.23 -37.99 -29.05
C GLU A 124 -11.62 -38.62 -29.23
N ALA A 125 -12.39 -38.68 -28.14
CA ALA A 125 -13.80 -39.07 -28.26
C ALA A 125 -14.62 -37.95 -28.89
N GLU A 126 -15.71 -38.32 -29.56
CA GLU A 126 -16.67 -37.36 -30.11
C GLU A 126 -17.20 -36.43 -29.04
N LYS A 127 -17.47 -35.17 -29.40
CA LYS A 127 -17.82 -34.11 -28.47
C LYS A 127 -19.03 -34.47 -27.60
N ASP A 128 -20.00 -35.16 -28.17
CA ASP A 128 -21.20 -35.59 -27.44
C ASP A 128 -20.89 -36.62 -26.34
N MET A 129 -19.84 -37.39 -26.46
CA MET A 129 -19.36 -38.35 -25.44
C MET A 129 -18.58 -37.71 -24.30
N LYS A 130 -18.42 -36.38 -24.28
CA LYS A 130 -17.70 -35.63 -23.23
C LYS A 130 -18.61 -34.70 -22.47
N THR A 131 -19.91 -34.68 -22.72
CA THR A 131 -20.86 -33.68 -22.20
C THR A 131 -21.43 -34.02 -20.83
N SER A 132 -21.48 -35.33 -20.48
CA SER A 132 -22.05 -35.79 -19.19
C SER A 132 -21.16 -36.84 -18.55
N PRO A 133 -21.05 -36.88 -17.21
CA PRO A 133 -20.35 -37.92 -16.46
C PRO A 133 -20.86 -39.36 -16.79
N ASP A 134 -22.16 -39.52 -17.02
CA ASP A 134 -22.80 -40.81 -17.30
C ASP A 134 -22.26 -41.45 -18.60
N GLN A 135 -21.67 -40.68 -19.47
CA GLN A 135 -21.09 -41.21 -20.71
C GLN A 135 -19.75 -41.91 -20.53
N LEU A 136 -19.12 -41.77 -19.34
CA LEU A 136 -17.94 -42.56 -18.97
C LEU A 136 -18.29 -44.06 -18.81
N ASP A 137 -19.56 -44.40 -18.61
CA ASP A 137 -20.04 -45.78 -18.59
C ASP A 137 -19.89 -46.49 -19.95
N HIS A 138 -19.79 -45.74 -21.04
CA HIS A 138 -19.56 -46.23 -22.38
C HIS A 138 -18.10 -46.37 -22.78
N ILE A 139 -17.18 -46.07 -21.86
CA ILE A 139 -15.75 -46.28 -22.04
C ILE A 139 -15.39 -47.71 -21.58
N PHE A 140 -14.70 -48.44 -22.42
CA PHE A 140 -14.33 -49.83 -22.16
C PHE A 140 -12.81 -50.00 -22.10
N VAL A 141 -12.36 -50.88 -21.19
CA VAL A 141 -10.96 -51.28 -21.08
C VAL A 141 -10.90 -52.82 -21.20
N ARG A 142 -9.86 -53.32 -21.86
CA ARG A 142 -9.73 -54.76 -22.10
C ARG A 142 -9.06 -55.45 -20.90
N SER A 143 -9.70 -56.52 -20.36
CA SER A 143 -9.08 -57.41 -19.41
C SER A 143 -7.96 -58.22 -20.07
N ASN A 144 -6.84 -58.37 -19.38
CA ASN A 144 -5.73 -59.22 -19.83
C ASN A 144 -6.05 -60.68 -19.66
N LYS A 145 -6.92 -61.04 -18.72
CA LYS A 145 -7.35 -62.38 -18.40
C LYS A 145 -8.38 -62.95 -19.38
N THR A 146 -9.51 -62.28 -19.48
CA THR A 146 -10.64 -62.75 -20.30
C THR A 146 -10.59 -62.25 -21.74
N LYS A 147 -9.77 -61.25 -22.04
CA LYS A 147 -9.72 -60.52 -23.31
C LYS A 147 -11.02 -59.79 -23.66
N GLU A 148 -11.99 -59.78 -22.75
CA GLU A 148 -13.27 -59.08 -22.90
C GLU A 148 -13.14 -57.58 -22.58
N LEU A 149 -14.06 -56.81 -23.15
CA LEU A 149 -14.20 -55.39 -22.89
C LEU A 149 -15.04 -55.18 -21.61
N ILE A 150 -14.47 -54.55 -20.63
CA ILE A 150 -15.11 -54.23 -19.36
C ILE A 150 -15.37 -52.72 -19.28
N ALA A 151 -16.60 -52.34 -18.94
CA ALA A 151 -16.95 -50.95 -18.78
C ALA A 151 -16.15 -50.33 -17.63
N LEU A 152 -15.65 -49.12 -17.89
CA LEU A 152 -14.79 -48.40 -16.91
C LEU A 152 -15.51 -48.08 -15.62
N ALA A 153 -16.84 -47.88 -15.68
CA ALA A 153 -17.70 -47.69 -14.52
C ALA A 153 -17.63 -48.84 -13.49
N ASN A 154 -17.25 -50.06 -13.90
CA ASN A 154 -17.11 -51.18 -13.00
C ASN A 154 -15.86 -51.11 -12.14
N VAL A 155 -14.87 -50.31 -12.51
CA VAL A 155 -13.55 -50.24 -11.87
C VAL A 155 -13.21 -48.83 -11.37
N ILE A 156 -14.10 -47.83 -11.59
CA ILE A 156 -13.93 -46.46 -11.17
C ILE A 156 -15.14 -46.02 -10.37
N GLN A 157 -14.90 -45.33 -9.26
CA GLN A 157 -15.91 -44.59 -8.51
C GLN A 157 -15.82 -43.13 -8.91
N MET A 158 -16.92 -42.54 -9.36
CA MET A 158 -17.02 -41.15 -9.73
C MET A 158 -17.64 -40.35 -8.60
N SER A 159 -17.05 -39.21 -8.29
CA SER A 159 -17.63 -38.23 -7.36
C SER A 159 -17.45 -36.83 -7.91
N GLU A 160 -18.52 -36.06 -7.91
CA GLU A 160 -18.47 -34.64 -8.26
C GLU A 160 -18.00 -33.87 -7.05
N THR A 161 -16.99 -33.03 -7.26
CA THR A 161 -16.42 -32.15 -6.23
C THR A 161 -16.24 -30.77 -6.82
N SER A 162 -16.29 -29.74 -5.97
CA SER A 162 -15.89 -28.40 -6.35
C SER A 162 -14.48 -28.12 -5.85
N ARG A 163 -13.65 -27.55 -6.70
CA ARG A 163 -12.29 -27.14 -6.33
C ARG A 163 -11.99 -25.72 -6.78
N ALA A 164 -11.01 -25.12 -6.14
CA ALA A 164 -10.54 -23.80 -6.55
C ALA A 164 -9.84 -23.89 -7.94
N PRO A 165 -10.09 -22.91 -8.83
CA PRO A 165 -9.47 -22.87 -10.16
C PRO A 165 -7.96 -22.68 -10.12
N SER A 166 -7.44 -22.07 -9.06
CA SER A 166 -6.01 -21.84 -8.84
C SER A 166 -5.64 -22.09 -7.37
N LEU A 167 -4.44 -22.62 -7.16
CA LEU A 167 -3.84 -22.86 -5.84
C LEU A 167 -2.62 -21.95 -5.71
N ASN A 168 -2.78 -20.87 -4.96
CA ASN A 168 -1.76 -19.85 -4.82
C ASN A 168 -0.78 -20.18 -3.68
N ARG A 169 0.46 -19.75 -3.87
CA ARG A 169 1.49 -19.78 -2.83
C ARG A 169 2.12 -18.40 -2.71
N TYR A 170 2.39 -18.02 -1.48
CA TYR A 170 3.14 -16.82 -1.16
C TYR A 170 4.31 -17.21 -0.25
N ASP A 171 5.50 -16.78 -0.61
CA ASP A 171 6.72 -17.10 0.15
C ASP A 171 6.91 -18.62 0.41
N ARG A 172 6.60 -19.46 -0.60
CA ARG A 172 6.62 -20.92 -0.60
C ARG A 172 5.53 -21.61 0.25
N LEU A 173 4.78 -20.86 1.06
CA LEU A 173 3.64 -21.37 1.83
C LEU A 173 2.37 -21.36 0.96
N ARG A 174 1.47 -22.34 1.22
CA ARG A 174 0.12 -22.28 0.66
C ARG A 174 -0.57 -21.04 1.20
N SER A 175 -1.26 -20.30 0.35
CA SER A 175 -1.84 -19.03 0.76
C SER A 175 -3.14 -18.74 0.04
N ILE A 176 -3.96 -17.96 0.71
CA ILE A 176 -5.12 -17.27 0.16
C ILE A 176 -4.95 -15.77 0.33
N THR A 177 -5.50 -15.00 -0.59
CA THR A 177 -5.49 -13.53 -0.51
C THR A 177 -6.91 -13.04 -0.26
N ILE A 178 -7.09 -12.26 0.80
CA ILE A 178 -8.34 -11.55 1.09
C ILE A 178 -8.20 -10.13 0.56
N GLU A 179 -9.16 -9.70 -0.23
CA GLU A 179 -9.14 -8.43 -0.93
C GLU A 179 -10.39 -7.62 -0.65
N SER A 180 -10.25 -6.30 -0.46
CA SER A 180 -11.39 -5.39 -0.30
C SER A 180 -11.13 -4.03 -0.91
N ASN A 181 -12.20 -3.37 -1.33
CA ASN A 181 -12.21 -1.93 -1.53
C ASN A 181 -12.50 -1.22 -0.21
N LEU A 182 -12.16 0.06 -0.15
CA LEU A 182 -12.38 0.90 1.02
C LEU A 182 -13.55 1.84 0.78
N ALA A 183 -14.36 2.07 1.83
CA ALA A 183 -15.41 3.08 1.80
C ALA A 183 -14.80 4.50 1.74
N PRO A 184 -15.52 5.48 1.17
CA PRO A 184 -15.07 6.87 1.20
C PRO A 184 -14.80 7.33 2.64
N GLY A 185 -13.60 7.87 2.88
CA GLY A 185 -13.16 8.33 4.21
C GLY A 185 -12.58 7.24 5.12
N TYR A 186 -12.61 5.96 4.73
CA TYR A 186 -11.97 4.88 5.48
C TYR A 186 -10.55 4.65 4.96
N SER A 187 -9.55 4.79 5.82
CA SER A 187 -8.15 4.73 5.40
C SER A 187 -7.63 3.30 5.28
N LEU A 188 -6.63 3.09 4.41
CA LEU A 188 -5.97 1.78 4.27
C LEU A 188 -5.32 1.34 5.59
N GLY A 189 -4.76 2.26 6.37
CA GLY A 189 -4.15 1.97 7.66
C GLY A 189 -5.16 1.43 8.68
N GLU A 190 -6.35 2.04 8.77
CA GLU A 190 -7.45 1.55 9.62
C GLU A 190 -7.92 0.18 9.18
N ALA A 191 -8.07 -0.05 7.86
CA ALA A 191 -8.47 -1.33 7.30
C ALA A 191 -7.45 -2.44 7.61
N LEU A 192 -6.15 -2.15 7.46
CA LEU A 192 -5.09 -3.09 7.76
C LEU A 192 -5.04 -3.43 9.26
N THR A 193 -5.12 -2.42 10.12
CA THR A 193 -5.16 -2.62 11.58
C THR A 193 -6.36 -3.46 12.00
N TYR A 194 -7.54 -3.18 11.43
CA TYR A 194 -8.75 -3.94 11.70
C TYR A 194 -8.61 -5.42 11.31
N ILE A 195 -8.14 -5.69 10.08
CA ILE A 195 -7.96 -7.08 9.59
C ILE A 195 -6.87 -7.81 10.35
N GLN A 196 -5.76 -7.14 10.71
CA GLN A 196 -4.72 -7.75 11.53
C GLN A 196 -5.26 -8.18 12.90
N ASN A 197 -5.93 -7.28 13.61
CA ASN A 197 -6.54 -7.58 14.90
C ASN A 197 -7.57 -8.71 14.80
N LEU A 198 -8.36 -8.73 13.71
CA LEU A 198 -9.33 -9.78 13.46
C LEU A 198 -8.63 -11.14 13.27
N ILE A 199 -7.56 -11.20 12.49
CA ILE A 199 -6.80 -12.42 12.25
C ILE A 199 -6.12 -12.90 13.54
N GLU A 200 -5.49 -12.00 14.29
CA GLU A 200 -4.82 -12.34 15.56
C GLU A 200 -5.80 -12.84 16.63
N THR A 201 -7.06 -12.35 16.61
CA THR A 201 -8.08 -12.75 17.57
C THR A 201 -8.75 -14.07 17.21
N GLU A 202 -9.00 -14.31 15.92
CA GLU A 202 -9.86 -15.40 15.46
C GLU A 202 -9.09 -16.59 14.89
N LEU A 203 -7.86 -16.40 14.45
CA LEU A 203 -7.06 -17.47 13.87
C LEU A 203 -5.97 -17.94 14.84
N PRO A 204 -5.51 -19.20 14.72
CA PRO A 204 -4.42 -19.72 15.53
C PRO A 204 -3.08 -19.05 15.14
N GLU A 205 -2.10 -19.08 16.04
CA GLU A 205 -0.75 -18.53 15.82
C GLU A 205 0.00 -19.14 14.62
N THR A 206 -0.50 -20.27 14.11
CA THR A 206 0.03 -20.92 12.90
C THR A 206 -0.29 -20.16 11.62
N ALA A 207 -1.29 -19.28 11.64
CA ALA A 207 -1.65 -18.42 10.52
C ALA A 207 -0.55 -17.38 10.28
N LYS A 208 0.06 -17.40 9.09
CA LYS A 208 1.07 -16.40 8.69
C LYS A 208 0.42 -15.29 7.93
N ILE A 209 0.55 -14.06 8.46
CA ILE A 209 0.00 -12.87 7.82
C ILE A 209 1.09 -12.21 6.97
N ASN A 210 0.75 -11.88 5.74
CA ASN A 210 1.56 -11.10 4.82
C ASN A 210 0.68 -10.10 4.07
N PHE A 211 1.30 -9.18 3.38
CA PHE A 211 0.61 -8.16 2.57
C PHE A 211 1.07 -8.22 1.13
N LYS A 212 0.20 -7.77 0.21
CA LYS A 212 0.47 -7.72 -1.21
C LYS A 212 0.02 -6.38 -1.80
N GLY A 213 0.58 -6.00 -2.96
CA GLY A 213 0.21 -4.77 -3.64
C GLY A 213 0.32 -3.52 -2.74
N THR A 214 -0.66 -2.63 -2.82
CA THR A 214 -0.70 -1.35 -2.09
C THR A 214 -0.62 -1.53 -0.57
N SER A 215 -1.19 -2.63 -0.03
CA SER A 215 -1.12 -2.96 1.40
C SER A 215 0.32 -3.23 1.85
N LYS A 216 1.10 -3.94 1.03
CA LYS A 216 2.52 -4.21 1.30
C LYS A 216 3.34 -2.93 1.23
N GLU A 217 3.17 -2.15 0.16
CA GLU A 217 3.84 -0.87 -0.02
C GLU A 217 3.58 0.08 1.16
N PHE A 218 2.32 0.15 1.62
CA PHE A 218 1.95 0.96 2.77
C PHE A 218 2.65 0.50 4.05
N THR A 219 2.66 -0.81 4.33
CA THR A 219 3.25 -1.36 5.55
C THR A 219 4.78 -1.23 5.56
N GLU A 220 5.44 -1.53 4.44
CA GLU A 220 6.90 -1.40 4.31
C GLU A 220 7.36 0.06 4.36
N SER A 221 6.60 0.96 3.72
CA SER A 221 6.96 2.39 3.69
C SER A 221 6.82 3.09 5.04
N GLN A 222 6.02 2.60 5.98
CA GLN A 222 5.84 3.27 7.27
C GLN A 222 7.15 3.41 8.05
N GLY A 223 7.95 2.34 8.13
CA GLY A 223 9.25 2.37 8.80
C GLY A 223 10.23 3.34 8.14
N ASP A 224 10.29 3.30 6.81
CA ASP A 224 11.20 4.13 6.02
C ASP A 224 10.83 5.61 6.10
N ILE A 225 9.54 5.94 6.16
CA ILE A 225 9.07 7.33 6.28
C ILE A 225 9.38 7.91 7.66
N TYR A 226 9.19 7.15 8.74
CA TYR A 226 9.59 7.60 10.07
C TYR A 226 11.09 7.85 10.16
N PHE A 227 11.89 6.96 9.59
CA PHE A 227 13.33 7.14 9.51
C PHE A 227 13.70 8.37 8.68
N ALA A 228 13.11 8.55 7.51
CA ALA A 228 13.33 9.71 6.64
C ALA A 228 12.93 11.03 7.33
N PHE A 229 11.80 11.05 8.05
CA PHE A 229 11.35 12.21 8.82
C PHE A 229 12.36 12.58 9.93
N LEU A 230 12.78 11.59 10.72
CA LEU A 230 13.76 11.80 11.79
C LEU A 230 15.10 12.26 11.22
N LEU A 231 15.55 11.63 10.12
CA LEU A 231 16.77 12.01 9.43
C LEU A 231 16.68 13.44 8.88
N ALA A 232 15.55 13.84 8.28
CA ALA A 232 15.34 15.19 7.77
C ALA A 232 15.43 16.23 8.91
N VAL A 233 14.78 15.97 10.05
CA VAL A 233 14.86 16.84 11.23
C VAL A 233 16.30 16.91 11.77
N ALA A 234 16.99 15.77 11.86
CA ALA A 234 18.38 15.72 12.32
C ALA A 234 19.34 16.49 11.39
N VAL A 235 19.21 16.31 10.07
CA VAL A 235 20.03 17.01 9.08
C VAL A 235 19.79 18.52 9.16
N ILE A 236 18.54 18.96 9.22
CA ILE A 236 18.22 20.40 9.37
C ILE A 236 18.78 20.92 10.68
N PHE A 237 18.65 20.20 11.79
CA PHE A 237 19.23 20.59 13.07
C PHE A 237 20.73 20.78 12.98
N LEU A 238 21.47 19.81 12.41
CA LEU A 238 22.92 19.88 12.27
C LEU A 238 23.37 21.03 11.36
N VAL A 239 22.70 21.22 10.22
CA VAL A 239 22.99 22.34 9.29
C VAL A 239 22.77 23.69 9.99
N LEU A 240 21.66 23.83 10.73
CA LEU A 240 21.37 25.04 11.46
C LEU A 240 22.34 25.25 12.63
N ALA A 241 22.72 24.19 13.33
CA ALA A 241 23.71 24.27 14.42
C ALA A 241 25.07 24.73 13.90
N ALA A 242 25.47 24.28 12.72
CA ALA A 242 26.69 24.75 12.05
C ALA A 242 26.57 26.21 11.58
N GLN A 243 25.37 26.60 11.05
CA GLN A 243 25.14 27.95 10.53
C GLN A 243 25.08 29.01 11.64
N PHE A 244 24.46 28.69 12.77
CA PHE A 244 24.26 29.60 13.88
C PHE A 244 25.36 29.50 14.98
N GLU A 245 26.29 28.56 14.84
CA GLU A 245 27.31 28.26 15.85
C GLU A 245 26.71 28.07 17.25
N SER A 246 25.46 27.61 17.31
CA SER A 246 24.64 27.46 18.53
C SER A 246 23.77 26.22 18.42
N PHE A 247 23.51 25.55 19.54
CA PHE A 247 22.55 24.44 19.59
C PHE A 247 21.14 24.90 20.00
N LEU A 248 21.02 26.09 20.58
CA LEU A 248 19.74 26.61 21.07
C LEU A 248 18.90 27.28 19.97
N ASP A 249 19.56 27.99 19.06
CA ASP A 249 18.87 28.64 17.93
C ASP A 249 18.20 27.64 16.99
N PRO A 250 18.87 26.53 16.58
CA PRO A 250 18.20 25.45 15.84
C PRO A 250 17.01 24.83 16.59
N MET A 251 17.12 24.65 17.90
CA MET A 251 16.01 24.14 18.70
C MET A 251 14.78 25.06 18.64
N THR A 252 15.00 26.36 18.67
CA THR A 252 13.94 27.37 18.53
C THR A 252 13.30 27.27 17.12
N ILE A 253 14.12 27.10 16.08
CA ILE A 253 13.64 27.02 14.70
C ILE A 253 12.87 25.75 14.44
N ILE A 254 13.34 24.60 14.93
CA ILE A 254 12.66 23.29 14.72
C ILE A 254 11.26 23.26 15.34
N LEU A 255 10.97 24.13 16.31
CA LEU A 255 9.62 24.26 16.86
C LEU A 255 8.57 24.65 15.79
N THR A 256 9.01 25.15 14.62
CA THR A 256 8.12 25.41 13.48
C THR A 256 7.58 24.11 12.85
N VAL A 257 8.29 22.97 13.00
CA VAL A 257 7.91 21.68 12.38
C VAL A 257 6.58 21.15 12.96
N PRO A 258 6.39 21.02 14.28
CA PRO A 258 5.09 20.63 14.84
C PRO A 258 3.95 21.57 14.42
N LEU A 259 4.22 22.87 14.30
CA LEU A 259 3.21 23.84 13.85
C LEU A 259 2.80 23.60 12.37
N ALA A 260 3.74 23.22 11.54
CA ALA A 260 3.48 22.87 10.15
C ALA A 260 2.69 21.55 10.02
N ILE A 261 3.02 20.56 10.84
CA ILE A 261 2.27 19.30 10.91
C ILE A 261 0.82 19.56 11.35
N LEU A 262 0.62 20.41 12.36
CA LEU A 262 -0.73 20.81 12.78
C LEU A 262 -1.52 21.43 11.61
N GLY A 263 -0.89 22.32 10.84
CA GLY A 263 -1.49 22.91 9.64
C GLY A 263 -1.83 21.88 8.58
N ALA A 264 -0.95 20.91 8.33
CA ALA A 264 -1.17 19.82 7.40
C ALA A 264 -2.37 18.94 7.80
N VAL A 265 -2.44 18.57 9.09
CA VAL A 265 -3.54 17.77 9.63
C VAL A 265 -4.87 18.51 9.54
N LEU A 266 -4.89 19.81 9.88
CA LEU A 266 -6.08 20.64 9.72
C LEU A 266 -6.53 20.72 8.26
N GLY A 267 -5.58 20.84 7.33
CA GLY A 267 -5.89 20.83 5.88
C GLY A 267 -6.52 19.52 5.43
N LEU A 268 -6.00 18.38 5.87
CA LEU A 268 -6.57 17.07 5.57
C LEU A 268 -7.98 16.91 6.16
N LEU A 269 -8.20 17.38 7.40
CA LEU A 269 -9.52 17.35 8.02
C LEU A 269 -10.55 18.19 7.25
N VAL A 270 -10.19 19.42 6.84
CA VAL A 270 -11.09 20.31 6.09
C VAL A 270 -11.44 19.73 4.71
N THR A 271 -10.49 19.07 4.07
CA THR A 271 -10.68 18.47 2.74
C THR A 271 -11.16 17.02 2.79
N GLN A 272 -11.43 16.48 3.97
CA GLN A 272 -11.79 15.07 4.19
C GLN A 272 -10.76 14.09 3.59
N GLY A 273 -9.50 14.52 3.55
CA GLY A 273 -8.38 13.70 3.09
C GLY A 273 -7.93 12.71 4.16
N THR A 274 -7.32 11.59 3.73
CA THR A 274 -6.76 10.57 4.62
C THR A 274 -5.25 10.75 4.78
N MET A 275 -4.72 10.32 5.94
CA MET A 275 -3.28 10.18 6.13
C MET A 275 -2.79 8.98 5.33
N ASN A 276 -2.09 9.23 4.24
CA ASN A 276 -1.55 8.23 3.32
C ASN A 276 -0.09 8.52 2.98
N LEU A 277 0.54 7.68 2.17
CA LEU A 277 1.94 7.85 1.74
C LEU A 277 2.22 9.27 1.18
N TYR A 278 1.31 9.80 0.38
CA TYR A 278 1.49 11.11 -0.25
C TYR A 278 1.37 12.28 0.73
N SER A 279 0.47 12.19 1.72
CA SER A 279 0.38 13.18 2.80
C SER A 279 1.64 13.17 3.67
N GLN A 280 2.20 11.99 3.95
CA GLN A 280 3.45 11.84 4.71
C GLN A 280 4.65 12.44 3.97
N ILE A 281 4.76 12.22 2.65
CA ILE A 281 5.76 12.88 1.79
C ILE A 281 5.58 14.40 1.86
N GLY A 282 4.34 14.89 1.77
CA GLY A 282 4.04 16.32 1.92
C GLY A 282 4.48 16.89 3.26
N VAL A 283 4.30 16.15 4.34
CA VAL A 283 4.77 16.54 5.70
C VAL A 283 6.30 16.63 5.75
N ILE A 284 7.03 15.68 5.16
CA ILE A 284 8.50 15.78 5.08
C ILE A 284 8.94 17.03 4.31
N MET A 285 8.29 17.34 3.19
CA MET A 285 8.58 18.59 2.46
C MET A 285 8.31 19.85 3.29
N LEU A 286 7.29 19.82 4.15
CA LEU A 286 6.97 20.95 5.03
C LEU A 286 8.06 21.26 6.05
N ILE A 287 8.89 20.28 6.46
CA ILE A 287 10.00 20.52 7.42
C ILE A 287 10.91 21.62 6.88
N GLY A 288 11.32 21.51 5.61
CA GLY A 288 12.16 22.53 4.97
C GLY A 288 11.45 23.87 4.73
N LEU A 289 10.17 23.81 4.30
CA LEU A 289 9.40 25.00 3.99
C LEU A 289 9.06 25.82 5.24
N ALA A 290 8.72 25.15 6.36
CA ALA A 290 8.37 25.78 7.61
C ALA A 290 9.60 26.36 8.34
N SER A 291 10.70 25.63 8.35
CA SER A 291 11.95 26.05 9.01
C SER A 291 12.48 27.36 8.45
N LYS A 292 12.29 27.65 7.15
CA LYS A 292 12.68 28.89 6.51
C LYS A 292 12.13 30.14 7.22
N ASN A 293 10.89 30.12 7.67
CA ASN A 293 10.27 31.26 8.34
C ASN A 293 10.90 31.51 9.73
N GLY A 294 11.20 30.44 10.46
CA GLY A 294 11.91 30.49 11.74
C GLY A 294 13.34 31.01 11.58
N ILE A 295 14.06 30.54 10.56
CA ILE A 295 15.43 31.00 10.25
C ILE A 295 15.45 32.52 10.06
N LEU A 296 14.56 33.06 9.24
CA LEU A 296 14.51 34.50 8.93
C LEU A 296 14.27 35.37 10.18
N ILE A 297 13.50 34.90 11.16
CA ILE A 297 13.22 35.64 12.40
C ILE A 297 14.42 35.53 13.34
N VAL A 298 14.93 34.32 13.57
CA VAL A 298 16.01 34.06 14.52
C VAL A 298 17.33 34.73 14.07
N GLU A 299 17.68 34.58 12.80
CA GLU A 299 18.89 35.19 12.23
C GLU A 299 18.86 36.72 12.39
N PHE A 300 17.75 37.37 12.04
CA PHE A 300 17.65 38.80 12.13
C PHE A 300 17.57 39.26 13.60
N ALA A 301 16.97 38.47 14.50
CA ALA A 301 16.98 38.75 15.93
C ALA A 301 18.40 38.69 16.51
N ASN A 302 19.23 37.71 16.08
CA ASN A 302 20.63 37.61 16.46
C ASN A 302 21.43 38.84 15.97
N GLN A 303 21.24 39.29 14.73
CA GLN A 303 21.87 40.52 14.21
C GLN A 303 21.54 41.75 15.04
N LEU A 304 20.27 41.95 15.40
CA LEU A 304 19.84 43.07 16.21
C LEU A 304 20.37 43.00 17.64
N ARG A 305 20.59 41.79 18.20
CA ARG A 305 21.26 41.59 19.50
C ARG A 305 22.75 41.96 19.42
N ASP A 306 23.41 41.60 18.34
CA ASP A 306 24.82 41.96 18.11
C ASP A 306 25.00 43.49 17.97
N GLU A 307 23.98 44.20 17.47
CA GLU A 307 23.89 45.66 17.46
C GLU A 307 23.59 46.29 18.86
N GLY A 308 23.36 45.47 19.89
CA GLY A 308 23.18 45.91 21.25
C GLY A 308 21.72 46.04 21.74
N GLN A 309 20.74 45.55 20.97
CA GLN A 309 19.35 45.56 21.43
C GLN A 309 19.10 44.49 22.50
N SER A 310 18.12 44.75 23.38
CA SER A 310 17.69 43.74 24.34
C SER A 310 17.06 42.55 23.65
N VAL A 311 17.14 41.33 24.22
CA VAL A 311 16.56 40.09 23.60
C VAL A 311 15.12 40.29 23.22
N LYS A 312 14.30 40.93 24.04
CA LYS A 312 12.88 41.18 23.77
C LYS A 312 12.67 42.17 22.62
N ASP A 313 13.42 43.29 22.61
CA ASP A 313 13.29 44.29 21.56
C ASP A 313 13.83 43.79 20.25
N ALA A 314 14.95 43.06 20.25
CA ALA A 314 15.55 42.45 19.09
C ALA A 314 14.58 41.50 18.34
N VAL A 315 13.95 40.55 19.07
CA VAL A 315 13.04 39.59 18.47
C VAL A 315 11.73 40.23 17.99
N LEU A 316 11.20 41.22 18.74
CA LEU A 316 9.99 41.93 18.31
C LEU A 316 10.24 42.78 17.06
N ASN A 317 11.39 43.50 17.04
CA ASN A 317 11.78 44.27 15.87
C ASN A 317 12.09 43.38 14.69
N ALA A 318 12.78 42.25 14.88
CA ALA A 318 13.04 41.25 13.84
C ALA A 318 11.74 40.74 13.25
N THR A 319 10.77 40.36 14.08
CA THR A 319 9.46 39.86 13.60
C THR A 319 8.70 40.92 12.81
N ARG A 320 8.71 42.19 13.28
CA ARG A 320 8.04 43.32 12.58
C ARG A 320 8.67 43.58 11.20
N ILE A 321 9.99 43.65 11.16
CA ILE A 321 10.70 43.94 9.89
C ILE A 321 10.58 42.80 8.90
N ARG A 322 10.67 41.54 9.38
CA ARG A 322 10.58 40.35 8.52
C ARG A 322 9.15 39.90 8.20
N LEU A 323 8.13 40.51 8.82
CA LEU A 323 6.73 40.18 8.58
C LEU A 323 6.36 40.18 7.09
N ARG A 324 6.67 41.27 6.37
CA ARG A 324 6.35 41.39 4.95
C ARG A 324 7.05 40.36 4.08
N PRO A 325 8.40 40.17 4.16
CA PRO A 325 9.09 39.12 3.41
C PRO A 325 8.55 37.72 3.68
N ILE A 326 8.26 37.38 4.95
CA ILE A 326 7.73 36.07 5.33
C ILE A 326 6.35 35.85 4.73
N LEU A 327 5.45 36.82 4.83
CA LEU A 327 4.12 36.72 4.22
C LEU A 327 4.18 36.59 2.70
N MET A 328 5.03 37.41 2.03
CA MET A 328 5.20 37.31 0.56
C MET A 328 5.66 35.91 0.14
N THR A 329 6.67 35.35 0.82
CA THR A 329 7.17 34.01 0.47
C THR A 329 6.19 32.92 0.84
N ALA A 330 5.46 33.04 1.96
CA ALA A 330 4.44 32.06 2.36
C ALA A 330 3.26 32.04 1.38
N PHE A 331 2.75 33.20 0.99
CA PHE A 331 1.71 33.29 -0.04
C PHE A 331 2.19 32.76 -1.39
N SER A 332 3.40 33.12 -1.82
CA SER A 332 3.97 32.60 -3.07
C SER A 332 4.06 31.06 -3.06
N THR A 333 4.52 30.46 -1.96
CA THR A 333 4.61 29.01 -1.82
C THR A 333 3.22 28.37 -1.77
N ALA A 334 2.29 28.92 -1.01
CA ALA A 334 0.93 28.39 -0.90
C ALA A 334 0.18 28.46 -2.24
N PHE A 335 0.23 29.61 -2.92
CA PHE A 335 -0.38 29.75 -4.26
C PHE A 335 0.34 28.90 -5.31
N GLY A 336 1.64 28.65 -5.16
CA GLY A 336 2.39 27.69 -5.98
C GLY A 336 1.90 26.25 -5.83
N ALA A 337 1.29 25.90 -4.69
CA ALA A 337 0.67 24.58 -4.49
C ALA A 337 -0.77 24.47 -5.04
N LEU A 338 -1.44 25.57 -5.35
CA LEU A 338 -2.82 25.55 -5.89
C LEU A 338 -2.99 24.72 -7.16
N PRO A 339 -2.09 24.75 -8.16
CA PRO A 339 -2.22 23.92 -9.34
C PRO A 339 -2.27 22.43 -9.01
N LEU A 340 -1.60 21.98 -7.91
CA LEU A 340 -1.65 20.59 -7.45
C LEU A 340 -3.05 20.25 -6.89
N ILE A 341 -3.68 21.19 -6.19
CA ILE A 341 -5.02 21.02 -5.61
C ILE A 341 -6.10 21.03 -6.68
N LEU A 342 -5.96 21.87 -7.70
CA LEU A 342 -6.93 22.06 -8.77
C LEU A 342 -6.77 21.06 -9.93
N THR A 343 -5.81 20.14 -9.83
CA THR A 343 -5.54 19.17 -10.89
C THR A 343 -6.68 18.16 -11.01
N SER A 344 -6.93 17.69 -12.22
CA SER A 344 -7.93 16.66 -12.52
C SER A 344 -7.33 15.57 -13.42
N GLY A 345 -7.94 14.38 -13.46
CA GLY A 345 -7.51 13.26 -14.29
C GLY A 345 -6.78 12.16 -13.50
N ALA A 346 -6.18 11.21 -14.22
CA ALA A 346 -5.48 10.07 -13.61
C ALA A 346 -4.32 10.53 -12.71
N GLY A 347 -4.24 9.99 -11.49
CA GLY A 347 -3.23 10.35 -10.49
C GLY A 347 -3.42 11.72 -9.85
N SER A 348 -4.59 12.36 -10.00
CA SER A 348 -4.88 13.65 -9.35
C SER A 348 -4.95 13.54 -7.84
N GLU A 349 -5.41 12.41 -7.29
CA GLU A 349 -5.59 12.21 -5.85
C GLU A 349 -4.28 12.37 -5.06
N SER A 350 -3.19 11.79 -5.55
CA SER A 350 -1.86 11.94 -4.93
C SER A 350 -1.37 13.40 -4.97
N ARG A 351 -1.55 14.08 -6.09
CA ARG A 351 -1.14 15.49 -6.26
C ARG A 351 -1.98 16.42 -5.40
N ILE A 352 -3.30 16.21 -5.34
CA ILE A 352 -4.20 16.96 -4.48
C ILE A 352 -3.80 16.81 -3.01
N THR A 353 -3.54 15.58 -2.56
CA THR A 353 -3.13 15.33 -1.17
C THR A 353 -1.83 16.08 -0.81
N ILE A 354 -0.79 16.02 -1.66
CA ILE A 354 0.46 16.76 -1.45
C ILE A 354 0.19 18.27 -1.47
N GLY A 355 -0.60 18.76 -2.44
CA GLY A 355 -0.95 20.16 -2.55
C GLY A 355 -1.68 20.71 -1.32
N VAL A 356 -2.65 19.98 -0.81
CA VAL A 356 -3.41 20.33 0.41
C VAL A 356 -2.49 20.43 1.62
N VAL A 357 -1.64 19.43 1.83
CA VAL A 357 -0.67 19.40 2.94
C VAL A 357 0.26 20.62 2.87
N ILE A 358 0.84 20.91 1.70
CA ILE A 358 1.73 22.05 1.52
C ILE A 358 0.98 23.39 1.72
N PHE A 359 -0.18 23.54 1.12
CA PHE A 359 -0.96 24.77 1.20
C PHE A 359 -1.35 25.12 2.64
N PHE A 360 -2.09 24.21 3.28
CA PHE A 360 -2.56 24.44 4.65
C PHE A 360 -1.41 24.42 5.66
N GLY A 361 -0.45 23.49 5.51
CA GLY A 361 0.74 23.41 6.34
C GLY A 361 1.54 24.71 6.33
N THR A 362 1.80 25.28 5.15
CA THR A 362 2.53 26.55 5.01
C THR A 362 1.73 27.73 5.58
N MET A 363 0.43 27.81 5.27
CA MET A 363 -0.41 28.93 5.76
C MET A 363 -0.53 28.96 7.25
N VAL A 364 -0.92 27.83 7.86
CA VAL A 364 -1.12 27.73 9.32
C VAL A 364 0.21 27.88 10.05
N SER A 365 1.28 27.20 9.57
CA SER A 365 2.60 27.32 10.19
C SER A 365 3.12 28.76 10.16
N THR A 366 2.92 29.50 9.06
CA THR A 366 3.38 30.89 8.96
C THR A 366 2.72 31.77 10.00
N VAL A 367 1.40 31.67 10.18
CA VAL A 367 0.67 32.46 11.19
C VAL A 367 1.13 32.08 12.60
N LEU A 368 1.23 30.80 12.90
CA LEU A 368 1.64 30.32 14.22
C LEU A 368 3.12 30.63 14.52
N THR A 369 4.00 30.53 13.54
CA THR A 369 5.43 30.82 13.67
C THR A 369 5.68 32.25 14.11
N MET A 370 4.90 33.22 13.59
CA MET A 370 5.03 34.62 13.97
C MET A 370 4.72 34.90 15.46
N ILE A 371 4.00 34.00 16.11
CA ILE A 371 3.66 34.11 17.55
C ILE A 371 4.61 33.23 18.38
N VAL A 372 4.78 31.98 17.96
CA VAL A 372 5.49 30.97 18.73
C VAL A 372 7.00 31.21 18.76
N ILE A 373 7.61 31.55 17.60
CA ILE A 373 9.07 31.74 17.53
C ILE A 373 9.55 32.92 18.37
N PRO A 374 8.93 34.10 18.35
CA PRO A 374 9.34 35.18 19.27
C PRO A 374 9.28 34.82 20.75
N VAL A 375 8.23 34.06 21.15
CA VAL A 375 8.08 33.58 22.52
C VAL A 375 9.17 32.58 22.89
N ALA A 376 9.35 31.57 22.04
CA ALA A 376 10.38 30.52 22.23
C ALA A 376 11.80 31.13 22.26
N TYR A 377 12.07 32.05 21.34
CA TYR A 377 13.34 32.77 21.31
C TYR A 377 13.60 33.57 22.59
N THR A 378 12.61 34.31 23.11
CA THR A 378 12.79 35.05 24.36
C THR A 378 13.05 34.17 25.58
N MET A 379 12.55 32.91 25.54
CA MET A 379 12.79 31.93 26.62
C MET A 379 14.18 31.26 26.52
N LEU A 380 14.64 30.99 25.33
CA LEU A 380 15.88 30.24 25.08
C LEU A 380 17.11 31.12 24.86
N ALA A 381 16.95 32.31 24.29
CA ALA A 381 18.04 33.24 23.98
C ALA A 381 18.90 33.72 25.19
N PRO A 382 18.38 33.82 26.42
CA PRO A 382 19.24 34.12 27.57
C PRO A 382 20.32 33.09 27.84
N TYR A 383 20.12 31.85 27.36
CA TYR A 383 21.06 30.73 27.49
C TYR A 383 21.98 30.58 26.28
N SER A 384 21.71 31.31 25.18
CA SER A 384 22.54 31.38 23.97
C SER A 384 23.47 32.57 24.05
N SER A 385 24.75 32.39 23.92
CA SER A 385 25.72 33.51 23.76
C SER A 385 25.51 34.11 22.36
N ALA A 386 25.48 35.44 22.26
CA ALA A 386 25.46 36.12 20.96
C ALA A 386 26.67 35.65 20.10
N SER A 387 26.43 35.42 18.79
CA SER A 387 27.42 34.86 17.85
C SER A 387 28.76 35.61 17.90
N ASN A 388 28.72 36.93 17.96
CA ASN A 388 29.89 37.79 18.01
C ASN A 388 30.51 38.00 19.43
N ALA A 389 29.92 37.40 20.47
CA ALA A 389 30.49 37.54 21.81
C ALA A 389 31.83 36.82 21.97
N ARG A 390 32.01 35.71 21.25
CA ARG A 390 33.27 34.96 21.18
C ARG A 390 34.30 35.69 20.30
N GLU A 391 33.88 36.22 19.16
CA GLU A 391 34.73 36.97 18.23
C GLU A 391 35.27 38.23 18.96
N LYS A 392 34.39 39.01 19.65
CA LYS A 392 34.78 40.12 20.48
C LYS A 392 35.64 39.73 21.68
N GLN A 393 35.52 38.56 22.24
CA GLN A 393 36.42 38.04 23.28
C GLN A 393 37.78 37.66 22.70
N ILE A 394 37.79 37.04 21.51
CA ILE A 394 39.05 36.71 20.81
C ILE A 394 39.77 37.99 20.40
N GLU A 395 39.06 38.96 19.82
CA GLU A 395 39.58 40.28 19.43
C GLU A 395 40.17 41.05 20.62
N LYS A 396 39.45 41.04 21.79
CA LYS A 396 39.98 41.60 23.04
C LYS A 396 41.18 40.84 23.60
N LEU A 397 41.22 39.53 23.43
CA LEU A 397 42.39 38.72 23.81
C LEU A 397 43.57 38.94 22.87
N GLU A 398 43.35 39.08 21.59
CA GLU A 398 44.37 39.43 20.61
C GLU A 398 44.91 40.85 20.82
N GLU A 399 44.04 41.86 21.09
CA GLU A 399 44.45 43.19 21.51
C GLU A 399 45.26 43.15 22.82
N SER A 400 44.86 42.34 23.79
CA SER A 400 45.57 42.21 25.07
C SER A 400 46.92 41.49 24.97
N LEU A 401 47.09 40.66 23.96
CA LEU A 401 48.30 39.88 23.66
C LEU A 401 49.25 40.59 22.66
N GLY A 402 48.87 41.79 22.17
CA GLY A 402 49.72 42.59 21.29
C GLY A 402 49.89 42.07 19.87
N TYR A 403 48.98 41.16 19.41
CA TYR A 403 48.92 40.75 18.01
C TYR A 403 48.12 41.81 17.23
N GLN A 404 48.79 42.89 16.82
CA GLN A 404 48.34 43.76 15.73
C GLN A 404 48.88 43.19 14.42
N GLN A 405 47.99 42.85 13.47
CA GLN A 405 48.35 42.65 12.09
C GLN A 405 48.68 43.95 11.38
#